data_ed0c5b8c260c14e8db0527be9cca2335
#
_entry.id   ed0c5b8c260c14e8db0527be9cca2335
#
_cell.length_a   1.000
_cell.length_b   1.000
_cell.length_c   1.000
_cell.angle_alpha   90.00
_cell.angle_beta   90.00
_cell.angle_gamma   90.00
#
_symmetry.space_group_name_H-M   'P 1'
#
loop_
_entity.id
_entity.type
_entity.pdbx_description
1 polymer ?
#
loop_
_entity_poly.entity_id
_entity_poly.type
_entity_poly.pdbx_seq_one_letter_code
_entity_poly.pdbx_strand_id
1 'polypeptide(L)'
;FCVGREEEIPEPGDHLVCDVVGESIIVTRTRAGDLAAYVNLCRHRGSQLTDAAGKPSQTHLGPTGTFKGSIQCPYHAWTYGFDGQLRAAPFLDETDGLDKGDLPLHHIAVEIWAGFVWIHLAPEAAAPIAGQFLESESYLANYPLTELRTAVRLVYPVASNWKALVENYNECYHCGPVHPELVELVPAFRQRGGSELDWESGIPHRDGAWTFTASGTTNRRPFPGLTPEEQERHKGQLVYPNLMLSLSADHVAAFTLWPHGPALTTVVCDFLFHPDEMARPDFDPSDAVEFWDMVNRQDWKICESVQRGMSSRRFTTGFYAPMEDYSMDIRRYLDELM
;
A
#
# COMPACT_ATOMS: atom_id res chain seq x y z
N PHE A 1 5.39 7.00 2.37
CA PHE A 1 4.12 6.69 1.73
C PHE A 1 4.34 5.51 0.78
N CYS A 2 3.56 4.43 0.91
CA CYS A 2 3.60 3.28 0.02
C CYS A 2 2.98 3.64 -1.34
N VAL A 3 3.70 3.37 -2.44
CA VAL A 3 3.29 3.78 -3.78
C VAL A 3 3.11 2.60 -4.76
N GLY A 4 3.34 1.37 -4.33
CA GLY A 4 3.11 0.19 -5.14
C GLY A 4 4.01 -0.98 -4.79
N ARG A 5 4.08 -1.93 -5.71
CA ARG A 5 4.91 -3.12 -5.58
C ARG A 5 6.16 -3.01 -6.46
N GLU A 6 7.29 -3.52 -5.94
CA GLU A 6 8.56 -3.57 -6.66
C GLU A 6 8.46 -4.34 -8.00
N GLU A 7 7.62 -5.37 -8.03
CA GLU A 7 7.40 -6.20 -9.21
C GLU A 7 6.76 -5.47 -10.39
N GLU A 8 6.18 -4.28 -10.16
CA GLU A 8 5.55 -3.48 -11.22
C GLU A 8 6.57 -2.76 -12.11
N ILE A 9 7.81 -2.66 -11.64
CA ILE A 9 8.94 -2.00 -12.34
C ILE A 9 10.20 -2.86 -12.27
N PRO A 10 10.22 -4.06 -12.89
CA PRO A 10 11.28 -5.04 -12.74
C PRO A 10 12.59 -4.69 -13.49
N GLU A 11 12.49 -4.01 -14.64
CA GLU A 11 13.60 -3.84 -15.56
C GLU A 11 14.14 -2.40 -15.56
N PRO A 12 15.44 -2.18 -15.86
CA PRO A 12 16.02 -0.84 -15.97
C PRO A 12 15.24 0.06 -16.94
N GLY A 13 14.79 1.21 -16.42
CA GLY A 13 13.96 2.17 -17.16
C GLY A 13 12.46 1.97 -16.97
N ASP A 14 12.02 0.85 -16.42
CA ASP A 14 10.65 0.73 -15.98
C ASP A 14 10.37 1.77 -14.90
N HIS A 15 9.18 2.34 -14.95
CA HIS A 15 8.79 3.37 -14.02
C HIS A 15 7.30 3.32 -13.72
N LEU A 16 6.95 3.78 -12.54
CA LEU A 16 5.59 4.14 -12.15
C LEU A 16 5.54 5.66 -11.92
N VAL A 17 4.36 6.23 -12.12
CA VAL A 17 4.07 7.63 -11.79
C VAL A 17 2.95 7.64 -10.78
N CYS A 18 3.08 8.42 -9.73
CA CYS A 18 2.04 8.58 -8.72
C CYS A 18 1.88 10.06 -8.35
N ASP A 19 0.70 10.40 -7.85
CA ASP A 19 0.41 11.72 -7.26
C ASP A 19 0.28 11.55 -5.75
N VAL A 20 1.15 12.19 -4.99
CA VAL A 20 1.15 12.15 -3.53
C VAL A 20 1.07 13.58 -3.01
N VAL A 21 -0.06 13.93 -2.38
CA VAL A 21 -0.32 15.27 -1.83
C VAL A 21 -0.20 16.38 -2.88
N GLY A 22 -0.58 16.08 -4.13
CA GLY A 22 -0.51 17.03 -5.27
C GLY A 22 0.85 17.12 -5.94
N GLU A 23 1.85 16.35 -5.48
CA GLU A 23 3.15 16.23 -6.17
C GLU A 23 3.15 15.01 -7.08
N SER A 24 3.41 15.22 -8.37
CA SER A 24 3.60 14.14 -9.33
C SER A 24 5.03 13.60 -9.21
N ILE A 25 5.16 12.29 -9.02
CA ILE A 25 6.42 11.61 -8.71
C ILE A 25 6.63 10.47 -9.70
N ILE A 26 7.86 10.34 -10.18
CA ILE A 26 8.34 9.19 -10.95
C ILE A 26 9.18 8.32 -10.02
N VAL A 27 8.88 7.03 -9.95
CA VAL A 27 9.78 6.01 -9.40
C VAL A 27 10.26 5.14 -10.55
N THR A 28 11.56 4.97 -10.72
CA THR A 28 12.14 4.21 -11.85
C THR A 28 13.22 3.24 -11.39
N ARG A 29 13.37 2.13 -12.13
CA ARG A 29 14.49 1.20 -11.96
C ARG A 29 15.71 1.77 -12.64
N THR A 30 16.82 1.90 -11.91
CA THR A 30 18.10 2.37 -12.45
C THR A 30 18.80 1.27 -13.25
N ARG A 31 19.88 1.62 -13.96
CA ARG A 31 20.70 0.63 -14.66
C ARG A 31 21.47 -0.33 -13.72
N ALA A 32 21.66 0.08 -12.47
CA ALA A 32 22.28 -0.75 -11.44
C ALA A 32 21.30 -1.74 -10.80
N GLY A 33 20.01 -1.59 -11.08
CA GLY A 33 18.93 -2.40 -10.51
C GLY A 33 18.28 -1.80 -9.26
N ASP A 34 18.80 -0.69 -8.74
CA ASP A 34 18.20 0.03 -7.61
C ASP A 34 17.00 0.85 -8.06
N LEU A 35 16.15 1.25 -7.12
CA LEU A 35 15.11 2.25 -7.37
C LEU A 35 15.63 3.66 -7.18
N ALA A 36 15.12 4.59 -7.98
CA ALA A 36 15.30 6.01 -7.80
C ALA A 36 13.95 6.72 -7.97
N ALA A 37 13.72 7.78 -7.19
CA ALA A 37 12.49 8.55 -7.28
C ALA A 37 12.78 10.03 -7.44
N TYR A 38 11.93 10.69 -8.26
CA TYR A 38 12.09 12.10 -8.62
C TYR A 38 10.74 12.78 -8.69
N VAL A 39 10.72 14.09 -8.40
CA VAL A 39 9.60 14.92 -8.79
C VAL A 39 9.48 14.87 -10.32
N ASN A 40 8.30 14.64 -10.84
CA ASN A 40 8.01 14.60 -12.28
C ASN A 40 8.06 16.00 -12.90
N LEU A 41 9.23 16.61 -12.87
CA LEU A 41 9.44 18.01 -13.20
C LEU A 41 10.78 18.23 -13.93
N CYS A 42 10.74 18.74 -15.16
CA CYS A 42 11.94 19.15 -15.90
C CYS A 42 12.55 20.42 -15.31
N ARG A 43 13.85 20.39 -15.04
CA ARG A 43 14.62 21.52 -14.48
C ARG A 43 14.71 22.74 -15.40
N HIS A 44 14.30 22.63 -16.67
CA HIS A 44 14.30 23.74 -17.61
C HIS A 44 13.16 24.71 -17.34
N ARG A 45 11.91 24.29 -17.53
CA ARG A 45 10.70 25.13 -17.43
C ARG A 45 9.50 24.41 -16.81
N GLY A 46 9.75 23.39 -15.98
CA GLY A 46 8.72 22.76 -15.19
C GLY A 46 7.76 21.82 -15.93
N SER A 47 8.07 21.45 -17.19
CA SER A 47 7.24 20.44 -17.88
C SER A 47 7.33 19.10 -17.18
N GLN A 48 6.22 18.38 -17.05
CA GLN A 48 6.27 16.97 -16.66
C GLN A 48 7.10 16.17 -17.67
N LEU A 49 7.86 15.21 -17.16
CA LEU A 49 8.79 14.38 -17.94
C LEU A 49 8.07 13.19 -18.56
N THR A 50 7.04 12.71 -17.91
CA THR A 50 6.15 11.67 -18.40
C THR A 50 4.71 12.00 -18.01
N ASP A 51 3.78 11.63 -18.90
CA ASP A 51 2.37 11.93 -18.71
C ASP A 51 1.74 10.89 -17.78
N ALA A 52 1.39 11.32 -16.58
CA ALA A 52 0.55 10.53 -15.67
C ALA A 52 -0.90 10.43 -16.16
N ALA A 53 -1.33 11.34 -17.03
CA ALA A 53 -2.72 11.48 -17.46
C ALA A 53 -3.14 10.55 -18.61
N GLY A 54 -2.23 9.77 -19.16
CA GLY A 54 -2.44 9.06 -20.44
C GLY A 54 -3.37 7.86 -20.40
N LYS A 55 -3.63 7.25 -19.26
CA LYS A 55 -4.66 6.22 -19.06
C LYS A 55 -5.11 6.28 -17.60
N PRO A 56 -6.40 6.40 -17.30
CA PRO A 56 -6.87 6.03 -15.99
C PRO A 56 -6.47 4.55 -15.80
N SER A 57 -5.39 4.34 -15.10
CA SER A 57 -5.04 3.00 -14.67
C SER A 57 -6.22 2.55 -13.80
N GLN A 58 -6.68 1.33 -13.95
CA GLN A 58 -7.66 0.75 -13.03
C GLN A 58 -7.08 0.67 -11.61
N THR A 59 -5.84 1.02 -11.47
CA THR A 59 -5.08 1.21 -10.26
C THR A 59 -4.81 2.70 -10.13
N HIS A 60 -5.00 3.30 -8.99
CA HIS A 60 -4.65 4.71 -8.74
C HIS A 60 -3.14 4.97 -8.70
N LEU A 61 -2.34 3.95 -8.88
CA LEU A 61 -1.00 4.04 -9.40
C LEU A 61 -1.12 4.59 -10.81
N GLY A 62 -0.47 5.69 -11.10
CA GLY A 62 -0.39 6.24 -12.43
C GLY A 62 0.17 5.20 -13.42
N PRO A 63 0.23 5.52 -14.70
CA PRO A 63 0.66 4.57 -15.70
C PRO A 63 2.07 4.06 -15.35
N THR A 64 2.24 2.76 -15.42
CA THR A 64 3.56 2.17 -15.56
C THR A 64 4.02 2.30 -17.01
N GLY A 65 5.29 2.52 -17.21
CA GLY A 65 5.89 2.62 -18.55
C GLY A 65 7.38 2.28 -18.51
N THR A 66 8.01 2.31 -19.67
CA THR A 66 9.45 2.06 -19.80
C THR A 66 10.14 3.18 -20.56
N PHE A 67 11.08 3.86 -19.93
CA PHE A 67 11.93 4.85 -20.58
C PHE A 67 12.95 4.15 -21.50
N LYS A 68 13.07 4.61 -22.74
CA LYS A 68 14.01 4.07 -23.72
C LYS A 68 15.43 4.62 -23.50
N GLY A 69 16.12 4.12 -22.48
CA GLY A 69 17.53 4.42 -22.22
C GLY A 69 17.81 5.71 -21.44
N SER A 70 16.88 6.65 -21.37
CA SER A 70 16.98 7.92 -20.64
C SER A 70 15.60 8.52 -20.40
N ILE A 71 15.50 9.46 -19.46
CA ILE A 71 14.31 10.27 -19.19
C ILE A 71 14.41 11.54 -20.05
N GLN A 72 13.63 11.63 -21.11
CA GLN A 72 13.65 12.79 -21.99
C GLN A 72 12.41 13.67 -21.82
N CYS A 73 12.63 14.94 -21.54
CA CYS A 73 11.58 15.94 -21.46
C CYS A 73 10.88 16.12 -22.83
N PRO A 74 9.54 15.98 -22.90
CA PRO A 74 8.81 16.08 -24.16
C PRO A 74 8.79 17.51 -24.74
N TYR A 75 9.16 18.52 -23.94
CA TYR A 75 9.05 19.91 -24.37
C TYR A 75 10.26 20.39 -25.19
N HIS A 76 11.50 20.27 -24.64
CA HIS A 76 12.71 20.75 -25.31
C HIS A 76 13.84 19.71 -25.34
N ALA A 77 13.48 18.44 -25.17
CA ALA A 77 14.42 17.31 -25.22
C ALA A 77 15.57 17.36 -24.19
N TRP A 78 15.42 18.08 -23.07
CA TRP A 78 16.35 17.91 -21.97
C TRP A 78 16.32 16.46 -21.50
N THR A 79 17.48 15.86 -21.42
CA THR A 79 17.62 14.42 -21.24
C THR A 79 18.38 14.12 -19.96
N TYR A 80 17.78 13.29 -19.10
CA TYR A 80 18.35 12.87 -17.83
C TYR A 80 18.66 11.37 -17.86
N GLY A 81 19.69 10.96 -17.13
CA GLY A 81 19.93 9.54 -16.83
C GLY A 81 18.87 9.01 -15.85
N PHE A 82 18.83 7.69 -15.68
CA PHE A 82 17.98 7.07 -14.63
C PHE A 82 18.48 7.38 -13.21
N ASP A 83 19.70 7.93 -13.08
CA ASP A 83 20.26 8.49 -11.86
C ASP A 83 19.87 9.96 -11.63
N GLY A 84 18.97 10.50 -12.45
CA GLY A 84 18.48 11.87 -12.38
C GLY A 84 19.43 12.96 -12.89
N GLN A 85 20.67 12.62 -13.27
CA GLN A 85 21.65 13.59 -13.73
C GLN A 85 21.31 14.11 -15.12
N LEU A 86 21.41 15.41 -15.35
CA LEU A 86 21.23 16.01 -16.68
C LEU A 86 22.37 15.60 -17.61
N ARG A 87 22.05 14.88 -18.69
CA ARG A 87 23.01 14.37 -19.68
C ARG A 87 23.12 15.26 -20.92
N ALA A 88 21.97 15.76 -21.39
CA ALA A 88 21.90 16.64 -22.56
C ALA A 88 20.86 17.73 -22.37
N ALA A 89 21.24 18.94 -22.76
CA ALA A 89 20.37 20.13 -22.81
C ALA A 89 20.68 20.88 -24.09
N PRO A 90 19.89 20.70 -25.17
CA PRO A 90 20.15 21.33 -26.46
C PRO A 90 20.35 22.84 -26.31
N PHE A 91 21.41 23.37 -26.92
CA PHE A 91 21.81 24.78 -26.92
C PHE A 91 22.24 25.37 -25.57
N LEU A 92 22.32 24.57 -24.51
CA LEU A 92 22.75 25.04 -23.18
C LEU A 92 24.27 25.18 -23.08
N ASP A 93 25.03 24.39 -23.85
CA ASP A 93 26.51 24.41 -23.84
C ASP A 93 27.11 25.75 -24.30
N GLU A 94 26.31 26.58 -24.98
CA GLU A 94 26.68 27.93 -25.43
C GLU A 94 26.43 29.00 -24.35
N THR A 95 25.88 28.61 -23.19
CA THR A 95 25.52 29.53 -22.10
C THR A 95 26.66 29.59 -21.09
N ASP A 96 27.37 30.71 -21.04
CA ASP A 96 28.46 30.96 -20.10
C ASP A 96 27.96 30.81 -18.63
N GLY A 97 28.63 29.95 -17.87
CA GLY A 97 28.45 29.83 -16.44
C GLY A 97 27.37 28.87 -15.95
N LEU A 98 26.80 28.05 -16.83
CA LEU A 98 25.84 27.01 -16.43
C LEU A 98 26.48 25.61 -16.43
N ASP A 99 26.50 24.96 -15.28
CA ASP A 99 26.94 23.57 -15.15
C ASP A 99 25.73 22.62 -15.18
N LYS A 100 25.75 21.62 -16.06
CA LYS A 100 24.72 20.57 -16.10
C LYS A 100 24.66 19.78 -14.79
N GLY A 101 25.77 19.68 -14.05
CA GLY A 101 25.85 19.06 -12.74
C GLY A 101 24.98 19.73 -11.68
N ASP A 102 24.65 21.02 -11.86
CA ASP A 102 23.79 21.78 -10.93
C ASP A 102 22.28 21.57 -11.21
N LEU A 103 21.95 20.80 -12.25
CA LEU A 103 20.58 20.64 -12.74
C LEU A 103 20.08 19.17 -12.73
N PRO A 104 20.40 18.36 -11.70
CA PRO A 104 19.79 17.05 -11.57
C PRO A 104 18.29 17.17 -11.32
N LEU A 105 17.52 16.10 -11.57
CA LEU A 105 16.13 16.01 -11.15
C LEU A 105 16.03 16.15 -9.63
N HIS A 106 14.93 16.69 -9.14
CA HIS A 106 14.66 16.76 -7.70
C HIS A 106 14.43 15.37 -7.15
N HIS A 107 15.34 14.92 -6.30
CA HIS A 107 15.34 13.59 -5.73
C HIS A 107 14.26 13.47 -4.63
N ILE A 108 13.62 12.30 -4.60
CA ILE A 108 12.70 11.84 -3.57
C ILE A 108 13.33 10.60 -2.94
N ALA A 109 13.29 10.48 -1.61
CA ALA A 109 13.76 9.26 -0.96
C ALA A 109 12.88 8.08 -1.35
N VAL A 110 13.49 6.94 -1.67
CA VAL A 110 12.79 5.71 -2.02
C VAL A 110 13.44 4.53 -1.31
N GLU A 111 12.61 3.63 -0.81
CA GLU A 111 13.01 2.40 -0.11
C GLU A 111 12.09 1.26 -0.51
N ILE A 112 12.61 0.02 -0.48
CA ILE A 112 11.83 -1.21 -0.61
C ILE A 112 11.75 -1.88 0.74
N TRP A 113 10.53 -2.14 1.21
CA TRP A 113 10.29 -2.97 2.37
C TRP A 113 9.23 -4.02 2.04
N ALA A 114 9.54 -5.29 2.32
CA ALA A 114 8.62 -6.41 2.10
C ALA A 114 8.05 -6.50 0.66
N GLY A 115 8.80 -6.05 -0.35
CA GLY A 115 8.38 -5.97 -1.75
C GLY A 115 7.47 -4.77 -2.07
N PHE A 116 7.20 -3.90 -1.11
CA PHE A 116 6.48 -2.63 -1.31
C PHE A 116 7.48 -1.48 -1.51
N VAL A 117 7.12 -0.57 -2.40
CA VAL A 117 7.89 0.64 -2.72
C VAL A 117 7.39 1.80 -1.86
N TRP A 118 8.30 2.40 -1.11
CA TRP A 118 8.03 3.52 -0.22
C TRP A 118 8.77 4.76 -0.66
N ILE A 119 8.13 5.92 -0.53
CA ILE A 119 8.76 7.22 -0.81
C ILE A 119 8.59 8.17 0.37
N HIS A 120 9.53 9.13 0.48
CA HIS A 120 9.44 10.25 1.39
C HIS A 120 9.75 11.55 0.65
N LEU A 121 8.81 12.52 0.65
CA LEU A 121 8.93 13.77 -0.13
C LEU A 121 10.08 14.67 0.32
N ALA A 122 10.49 14.58 1.59
CA ALA A 122 11.64 15.27 2.15
C ALA A 122 12.76 14.26 2.39
N PRO A 123 13.67 14.04 1.42
CA PRO A 123 14.68 12.99 1.51
C PRO A 123 15.64 13.16 2.69
N GLU A 124 15.89 14.38 3.14
CA GLU A 124 16.73 14.72 4.31
C GLU A 124 16.07 14.32 5.65
N ALA A 125 14.76 14.14 5.68
CA ALA A 125 14.00 13.73 6.86
C ALA A 125 13.55 12.26 6.80
N ALA A 126 13.89 11.55 5.72
CA ALA A 126 13.47 10.15 5.55
C ALA A 126 14.15 9.24 6.58
N ALA A 127 13.33 8.51 7.34
CA ALA A 127 13.78 7.43 8.20
C ALA A 127 13.46 6.08 7.55
N PRO A 128 14.25 5.03 7.79
CA PRO A 128 13.97 3.70 7.27
C PRO A 128 12.60 3.19 7.74
N ILE A 129 11.84 2.57 6.83
CA ILE A 129 10.53 1.99 7.15
C ILE A 129 10.65 0.90 8.20
N ALA A 130 11.69 0.07 8.14
CA ALA A 130 11.96 -0.96 9.14
C ALA A 130 12.01 -0.40 10.57
N GLY A 131 12.39 0.86 10.76
CA GLY A 131 12.39 1.53 12.06
C GLY A 131 11.01 1.68 12.71
N GLN A 132 9.92 1.55 11.95
CA GLN A 132 8.55 1.56 12.48
C GLN A 132 8.17 0.23 13.15
N PHE A 133 8.96 -0.84 12.97
CA PHE A 133 8.58 -2.20 13.33
C PHE A 133 9.47 -2.89 14.35
N LEU A 134 10.23 -2.15 15.16
CA LEU A 134 11.27 -2.71 16.06
C LEU A 134 10.82 -3.92 16.90
N GLU A 135 9.52 -4.06 17.16
CA GLU A 135 8.93 -5.24 17.84
C GLU A 135 8.16 -6.16 16.89
N SER A 136 7.65 -5.62 15.78
CA SER A 136 6.72 -6.33 14.87
C SER A 136 7.40 -7.12 13.76
N GLU A 137 8.66 -6.84 13.40
CA GLU A 137 9.33 -7.57 12.32
C GLU A 137 9.43 -9.08 12.60
N SER A 138 9.59 -9.45 13.87
CA SER A 138 9.75 -10.86 14.25
C SER A 138 8.50 -11.68 13.96
N TYR A 139 7.30 -11.14 14.13
CA TYR A 139 6.08 -11.90 13.93
C TYR A 139 5.64 -12.02 12.46
N LEU A 140 6.20 -11.20 11.58
CA LEU A 140 6.04 -11.29 10.12
C LEU A 140 7.13 -12.12 9.45
N ALA A 141 8.20 -12.49 10.16
CA ALA A 141 9.42 -13.07 9.59
C ALA A 141 9.19 -14.36 8.79
N ASN A 142 8.16 -15.14 9.15
CA ASN A 142 7.83 -16.39 8.48
C ASN A 142 6.95 -16.21 7.22
N TYR A 143 6.44 -14.98 6.97
CA TYR A 143 5.68 -14.68 5.75
C TYR A 143 6.64 -14.23 4.63
N PRO A 144 6.59 -14.83 3.44
CA PRO A 144 7.53 -14.56 2.36
C PRO A 144 7.15 -13.28 1.58
N LEU A 145 6.88 -12.16 2.26
CA LEU A 145 6.28 -10.94 1.70
C LEU A 145 7.01 -10.39 0.47
N THR A 146 8.33 -10.47 0.45
CA THR A 146 9.17 -10.01 -0.67
C THR A 146 9.00 -10.90 -1.92
N GLU A 147 8.72 -12.18 -1.71
CA GLU A 147 8.58 -13.16 -2.79
C GLU A 147 7.18 -13.14 -3.41
N LEU A 148 6.17 -12.67 -2.66
CA LEU A 148 4.79 -12.67 -3.11
C LEU A 148 4.59 -11.79 -4.35
N ARG A 149 3.63 -12.18 -5.18
CA ARG A 149 3.22 -11.46 -6.40
C ARG A 149 1.73 -11.21 -6.40
N THR A 150 1.34 -10.10 -7.01
CA THR A 150 -0.06 -9.71 -7.18
C THR A 150 -0.73 -10.59 -8.22
N ALA A 151 -1.70 -11.41 -7.80
CA ALA A 151 -2.53 -12.19 -8.73
C ALA A 151 -3.78 -11.41 -9.15
N VAL A 152 -4.41 -10.69 -8.23
CA VAL A 152 -5.62 -9.91 -8.48
C VAL A 152 -5.52 -8.58 -7.76
N ARG A 153 -6.06 -7.52 -8.39
CA ARG A 153 -6.16 -6.17 -7.80
C ARG A 153 -7.60 -5.68 -7.89
N LEU A 154 -8.14 -5.26 -6.76
CA LEU A 154 -9.43 -4.58 -6.68
C LEU A 154 -9.22 -3.12 -6.27
N VAL A 155 -10.06 -2.23 -6.78
CA VAL A 155 -9.97 -0.80 -6.51
C VAL A 155 -11.32 -0.26 -6.06
N TYR A 156 -11.35 0.42 -4.93
CA TYR A 156 -12.55 0.94 -4.32
C TYR A 156 -12.45 2.45 -4.13
N PRO A 157 -13.27 3.25 -4.81
CA PRO A 157 -13.47 4.64 -4.43
C PRO A 157 -14.40 4.68 -3.20
N VAL A 158 -13.87 5.06 -2.05
CA VAL A 158 -14.59 5.09 -0.78
C VAL A 158 -14.83 6.53 -0.38
N ALA A 159 -16.09 6.94 -0.22
CA ALA A 159 -16.47 8.29 0.17
C ALA A 159 -16.25 8.50 1.69
N SER A 160 -15.01 8.33 2.13
CA SER A 160 -14.57 8.47 3.51
C SER A 160 -13.16 9.03 3.61
N ASN A 161 -12.85 9.64 4.74
CA ASN A 161 -11.49 10.05 5.10
C ASN A 161 -10.63 8.82 5.37
N TRP A 162 -9.38 8.82 4.89
CA TRP A 162 -8.46 7.71 5.08
C TRP A 162 -8.21 7.36 6.56
N LYS A 163 -8.26 8.34 7.46
CA LYS A 163 -8.11 8.10 8.91
C LYS A 163 -9.24 7.25 9.48
N ALA A 164 -10.48 7.45 9.00
CA ALA A 164 -11.61 6.62 9.41
C ALA A 164 -11.49 5.17 8.92
N LEU A 165 -10.85 4.96 7.76
CA LEU A 165 -10.54 3.62 7.26
C LEU A 165 -9.47 2.93 8.12
N VAL A 166 -8.45 3.68 8.52
CA VAL A 166 -7.40 3.18 9.42
C VAL A 166 -7.96 2.87 10.81
N GLU A 167 -8.79 3.75 11.37
CA GLU A 167 -9.47 3.52 12.66
C GLU A 167 -10.33 2.24 12.61
N ASN A 168 -11.11 2.06 11.54
CA ASN A 168 -11.95 0.87 11.34
C ASN A 168 -11.10 -0.41 11.20
N TYR A 169 -9.97 -0.36 10.48
CA TYR A 169 -9.08 -1.51 10.33
C TYR A 169 -8.45 -1.95 11.66
N ASN A 170 -8.20 -1.03 12.56
CA ASN A 170 -7.45 -1.27 13.80
C ASN A 170 -8.30 -1.82 14.97
N GLU A 171 -9.57 -2.09 14.76
CA GLU A 171 -10.41 -2.63 15.83
C GLU A 171 -11.40 -3.67 15.29
N CYS A 172 -11.91 -4.53 16.17
CA CYS A 172 -12.94 -5.50 15.85
C CYS A 172 -14.23 -5.30 16.65
N TYR A 173 -14.43 -4.13 17.25
CA TYR A 173 -15.67 -3.81 17.95
C TYR A 173 -16.89 -3.81 17.02
N HIS A 174 -16.66 -3.40 15.75
CA HIS A 174 -17.66 -3.46 14.68
C HIS A 174 -17.82 -4.85 14.05
N CYS A 175 -16.83 -5.76 14.16
CA CYS A 175 -16.82 -7.01 13.42
C CYS A 175 -18.06 -7.87 13.66
N GLY A 176 -18.55 -7.94 14.90
CA GLY A 176 -19.73 -8.72 15.24
C GLY A 176 -21.00 -8.32 14.49
N PRO A 177 -21.40 -7.04 14.49
CA PRO A 177 -22.61 -6.58 13.79
C PRO A 177 -22.43 -6.38 12.28
N VAL A 178 -21.21 -6.16 11.77
CA VAL A 178 -20.96 -5.78 10.37
C VAL A 178 -20.59 -6.98 9.50
N HIS A 179 -19.84 -7.94 10.04
CA HIS A 179 -19.21 -9.04 9.30
C HIS A 179 -19.66 -10.42 9.78
N PRO A 180 -20.91 -10.84 9.56
CA PRO A 180 -21.36 -12.15 10.02
C PRO A 180 -20.53 -13.32 9.46
N GLU A 181 -20.08 -13.21 8.21
CA GLU A 181 -19.27 -14.24 7.54
C GLU A 181 -17.85 -14.29 8.11
N LEU A 182 -17.26 -13.14 8.41
CA LEU A 182 -15.91 -13.05 8.99
C LEU A 182 -15.89 -13.64 10.41
N VAL A 183 -16.87 -13.29 11.23
CA VAL A 183 -16.94 -13.79 12.62
C VAL A 183 -17.36 -15.27 12.71
N GLU A 184 -17.93 -15.82 11.65
CA GLU A 184 -18.12 -17.27 11.54
C GLU A 184 -16.78 -17.99 11.37
N LEU A 185 -15.85 -17.44 10.60
CA LEU A 185 -14.51 -17.99 10.42
C LEU A 185 -13.58 -17.74 11.59
N VAL A 186 -13.68 -16.55 12.20
CA VAL A 186 -12.86 -16.12 13.34
C VAL A 186 -13.76 -15.66 14.50
N PRO A 187 -14.29 -16.59 15.30
CA PRO A 187 -15.23 -16.29 16.37
C PRO A 187 -14.69 -15.31 17.41
N ALA A 188 -13.39 -15.23 17.60
CA ALA A 188 -12.73 -14.31 18.51
C ALA A 188 -13.02 -12.84 18.19
N PHE A 189 -13.22 -12.48 16.93
CA PHE A 189 -13.57 -11.11 16.51
C PHE A 189 -14.91 -10.61 17.06
N ARG A 190 -15.82 -11.52 17.37
CA ARG A 190 -17.12 -11.19 17.97
C ARG A 190 -17.11 -11.24 19.50
N GLN A 191 -16.19 -12.00 20.08
CA GLN A 191 -16.17 -12.23 21.53
C GLN A 191 -15.78 -10.95 22.25
N ARG A 192 -16.62 -10.49 23.18
CA ARG A 192 -16.41 -9.25 23.97
C ARG A 192 -16.02 -8.02 23.12
N GLY A 193 -16.52 -7.93 21.88
CA GLY A 193 -16.18 -6.84 20.96
C GLY A 193 -14.71 -6.81 20.54
N GLY A 194 -14.04 -7.95 20.49
CA GLY A 194 -12.64 -8.03 20.10
C GLY A 194 -11.63 -7.55 21.14
N SER A 195 -12.02 -7.42 22.42
CA SER A 195 -11.15 -6.84 23.47
C SER A 195 -9.98 -7.73 23.92
N GLU A 196 -9.96 -8.99 23.54
CA GLU A 196 -8.97 -9.98 23.98
C GLU A 196 -8.20 -10.59 22.78
N LEU A 197 -8.02 -9.81 21.68
CA LEU A 197 -7.31 -10.26 20.50
C LEU A 197 -5.80 -10.14 20.73
N ASP A 198 -5.11 -11.26 20.59
CA ASP A 198 -3.64 -11.31 20.58
C ASP A 198 -3.14 -11.23 19.14
N TRP A 199 -2.94 -10.01 18.66
CA TRP A 199 -2.47 -9.76 17.29
C TRP A 199 -1.03 -10.23 17.08
N GLU A 200 -0.21 -10.26 18.11
CA GLU A 200 1.18 -10.70 18.03
C GLU A 200 1.26 -12.20 17.74
N SER A 201 0.56 -13.01 18.50
CA SER A 201 0.46 -14.46 18.24
C SER A 201 -0.43 -14.79 17.03
N GLY A 202 -1.24 -13.84 16.57
CA GLY A 202 -2.27 -14.04 15.55
C GLY A 202 -3.57 -14.61 16.12
N ILE A 203 -4.66 -14.42 15.39
CA ILE A 203 -6.02 -14.77 15.82
C ILE A 203 -6.42 -16.11 15.19
N PRO A 204 -6.79 -17.13 16.01
CA PRO A 204 -7.12 -18.45 15.49
C PRO A 204 -8.45 -18.45 14.72
N HIS A 205 -8.48 -19.19 13.63
CA HIS A 205 -9.71 -19.53 12.94
C HIS A 205 -10.53 -20.58 13.76
N ARG A 206 -11.80 -20.75 13.41
CA ARG A 206 -12.60 -21.85 13.95
C ARG A 206 -12.04 -23.21 13.57
N ASP A 207 -12.41 -24.25 14.30
CA ASP A 207 -12.00 -25.60 13.98
C ASP A 207 -12.30 -25.95 12.51
N GLY A 208 -11.30 -26.50 11.83
CA GLY A 208 -11.35 -26.90 10.42
C GLY A 208 -11.26 -25.75 9.40
N ALA A 209 -11.08 -24.51 9.83
CA ALA A 209 -10.75 -23.37 8.98
C ALA A 209 -9.31 -22.91 9.22
N TRP A 210 -8.65 -22.40 8.17
CA TRP A 210 -7.27 -21.95 8.25
C TRP A 210 -6.95 -20.76 7.31
N THR A 211 -7.93 -20.35 6.50
CA THR A 211 -7.77 -19.21 5.59
C THR A 211 -9.09 -18.45 5.40
N PHE A 212 -9.01 -17.23 4.84
CA PHE A 212 -10.18 -16.42 4.54
C PHE A 212 -10.76 -16.75 3.16
N THR A 213 -11.65 -17.74 3.17
CA THR A 213 -12.57 -18.11 2.09
C THR A 213 -13.93 -18.39 2.71
N ALA A 214 -14.99 -18.49 1.93
CA ALA A 214 -16.32 -18.78 2.45
C ALA A 214 -16.40 -20.14 3.20
N SER A 215 -15.58 -21.13 2.80
CA SER A 215 -15.49 -22.43 3.49
C SER A 215 -14.53 -22.41 4.68
N GLY A 216 -13.59 -21.47 4.71
CA GLY A 216 -12.44 -21.47 5.62
C GLY A 216 -11.28 -22.37 5.15
N THR A 217 -11.37 -22.96 3.96
CA THR A 217 -10.36 -23.85 3.38
C THR A 217 -10.17 -23.56 1.90
N THR A 218 -9.06 -24.04 1.33
CA THR A 218 -8.75 -23.92 -0.10
C THR A 218 -7.88 -25.08 -0.58
N ASN A 219 -7.68 -25.22 -1.89
CA ASN A 219 -6.75 -26.18 -2.48
C ASN A 219 -5.31 -25.62 -2.58
N ARG A 220 -5.09 -24.34 -2.28
CA ARG A 220 -3.76 -23.75 -2.23
C ARG A 220 -3.00 -24.23 -1.00
N ARG A 221 -1.68 -24.23 -1.10
CA ARG A 221 -0.80 -24.61 0.02
C ARG A 221 -0.50 -23.38 0.89
N PRO A 222 -0.35 -23.59 2.21
CA PRO A 222 0.20 -22.56 3.09
C PRO A 222 1.58 -22.09 2.61
N PHE A 223 1.95 -20.85 2.95
CA PHE A 223 3.26 -20.30 2.65
C PHE A 223 4.38 -21.16 3.24
N PRO A 224 5.46 -21.37 2.50
CA PRO A 224 6.64 -22.04 3.04
C PRO A 224 7.22 -21.20 4.19
N GLY A 225 7.59 -21.85 5.28
CA GLY A 225 8.18 -21.18 6.45
C GLY A 225 7.21 -20.93 7.61
N LEU A 226 5.89 -20.92 7.39
CA LEU A 226 4.92 -20.78 8.47
C LEU A 226 4.95 -22.01 9.40
N THR A 227 4.96 -21.76 10.69
CA THR A 227 4.79 -22.82 11.69
C THR A 227 3.38 -23.42 11.63
N PRO A 228 3.14 -24.66 12.13
CA PRO A 228 1.80 -25.23 12.18
C PRO A 228 0.77 -24.33 12.89
N GLU A 229 1.20 -23.59 13.90
CA GLU A 229 0.34 -22.66 14.63
C GLU A 229 -0.02 -21.44 13.77
N GLU A 230 0.94 -20.85 13.04
CA GLU A 230 0.69 -19.72 12.14
C GLU A 230 -0.20 -20.08 10.96
N GLN A 231 -0.18 -21.34 10.51
CA GLN A 231 -1.05 -21.81 9.43
C GLN A 231 -2.54 -21.82 9.80
N GLU A 232 -2.88 -21.81 11.07
CA GLU A 232 -4.26 -21.79 11.56
C GLU A 232 -4.71 -20.42 12.08
N ARG A 233 -3.86 -19.39 11.92
CA ARG A 233 -4.08 -18.06 12.48
C ARG A 233 -4.07 -16.98 11.40
N HIS A 234 -4.80 -15.94 11.69
CA HIS A 234 -4.75 -14.69 10.94
C HIS A 234 -3.92 -13.65 11.68
N LYS A 235 -3.14 -12.88 10.93
CA LYS A 235 -2.42 -11.70 11.43
C LYS A 235 -2.82 -10.46 10.65
N GLY A 236 -2.83 -9.31 11.31
CA GLY A 236 -3.05 -8.00 10.70
C GLY A 236 -1.89 -7.07 11.00
N GLN A 237 -1.49 -6.24 10.05
CA GLN A 237 -0.45 -5.23 10.23
C GLN A 237 -0.83 -3.94 9.54
N LEU A 238 -0.82 -2.86 10.30
CA LEU A 238 -0.87 -1.50 9.76
C LEU A 238 0.56 -0.94 9.66
N VAL A 239 0.88 -0.41 8.50
CA VAL A 239 2.16 0.28 8.22
C VAL A 239 1.84 1.71 7.83
N TYR A 240 2.15 2.64 8.72
CA TYR A 240 1.84 4.05 8.47
C TYR A 240 2.65 4.64 7.30
N PRO A 241 2.05 5.57 6.54
CA PRO A 241 0.70 6.12 6.75
C PRO A 241 -0.43 5.37 6.04
N ASN A 242 -0.15 4.46 5.08
CA ASN A 242 -1.16 4.09 4.10
C ASN A 242 -1.17 2.62 3.64
N LEU A 243 -0.49 1.71 4.33
CA LEU A 243 -0.51 0.29 4.00
C LEU A 243 -1.11 -0.52 5.14
N MET A 244 -2.11 -1.37 4.84
CA MET A 244 -2.68 -2.34 5.75
C MET A 244 -2.54 -3.73 5.15
N LEU A 245 -2.13 -4.71 5.95
CA LEU A 245 -1.88 -6.09 5.53
C LEU A 245 -2.73 -7.05 6.34
N SER A 246 -3.57 -7.83 5.66
CA SER A 246 -4.27 -8.96 6.23
C SER A 246 -3.58 -10.26 5.77
N LEU A 247 -2.95 -10.96 6.71
CA LEU A 247 -2.08 -12.10 6.43
C LEU A 247 -2.79 -13.40 6.78
N SER A 248 -3.16 -14.14 5.75
CA SER A 248 -3.62 -15.54 5.83
C SER A 248 -2.46 -16.48 5.58
N ALA A 249 -2.66 -17.77 5.80
CA ALA A 249 -1.57 -18.74 5.62
C ALA A 249 -1.19 -18.99 4.15
N ASP A 250 -2.06 -18.67 3.18
CA ASP A 250 -1.89 -18.93 1.75
C ASP A 250 -1.89 -17.68 0.87
N HIS A 251 -2.33 -16.55 1.41
CA HIS A 251 -2.40 -15.27 0.70
C HIS A 251 -2.31 -14.08 1.65
N VAL A 252 -1.97 -12.92 1.08
CA VAL A 252 -2.03 -11.65 1.78
C VAL A 252 -2.94 -10.70 1.01
N ALA A 253 -3.93 -10.11 1.69
CA ALA A 253 -4.65 -8.96 1.18
C ALA A 253 -3.95 -7.68 1.66
N ALA A 254 -3.38 -6.94 0.71
CA ALA A 254 -2.65 -5.71 0.97
C ALA A 254 -3.47 -4.50 0.49
N PHE A 255 -3.79 -3.59 1.41
CA PHE A 255 -4.60 -2.42 1.13
C PHE A 255 -3.74 -1.18 1.15
N THR A 256 -3.62 -0.49 0.02
CA THR A 256 -2.95 0.81 -0.06
C THR A 256 -3.99 1.91 -0.13
N LEU A 257 -3.91 2.87 0.79
CA LEU A 257 -4.85 3.99 0.89
C LEU A 257 -4.32 5.20 0.12
N TRP A 258 -5.14 5.76 -0.77
CA TRP A 258 -4.84 6.95 -1.57
C TRP A 258 -5.85 8.05 -1.26
N PRO A 259 -5.54 8.97 -0.33
CA PRO A 259 -6.41 10.09 0.00
C PRO A 259 -6.48 11.11 -1.14
N HIS A 260 -7.69 11.50 -1.54
CA HIS A 260 -7.94 12.55 -2.52
C HIS A 260 -8.53 13.82 -1.90
N GLY A 261 -8.69 13.80 -0.58
CA GLY A 261 -9.25 14.91 0.17
C GLY A 261 -9.88 14.44 1.48
N PRO A 262 -10.56 15.34 2.18
CA PRO A 262 -11.07 15.04 3.53
C PRO A 262 -12.23 14.02 3.56
N ALA A 263 -12.83 13.68 2.43
CA ALA A 263 -14.00 12.80 2.36
C ALA A 263 -13.96 11.80 1.19
N LEU A 264 -12.77 11.58 0.61
CA LEU A 264 -12.60 10.62 -0.47
C LEU A 264 -11.23 9.97 -0.37
N THR A 265 -11.22 8.66 -0.32
CA THR A 265 -10.03 7.81 -0.37
C THR A 265 -10.24 6.71 -1.40
N THR A 266 -9.26 6.48 -2.23
CA THR A 266 -9.24 5.24 -3.01
C THR A 266 -8.47 4.19 -2.23
N VAL A 267 -9.05 3.00 -2.13
CA VAL A 267 -8.40 1.81 -1.57
C VAL A 267 -8.04 0.88 -2.71
N VAL A 268 -6.75 0.59 -2.84
CA VAL A 268 -6.25 -0.45 -3.74
C VAL A 268 -6.00 -1.69 -2.90
N CYS A 269 -6.64 -2.79 -3.23
CA CYS A 269 -6.47 -4.08 -2.56
C CYS A 269 -5.77 -5.05 -3.51
N ASP A 270 -4.53 -5.39 -3.20
CA ASP A 270 -3.73 -6.40 -3.90
C ASP A 270 -3.83 -7.74 -3.19
N PHE A 271 -4.21 -8.78 -3.92
CA PHE A 271 -4.18 -10.15 -3.44
C PHE A 271 -2.87 -10.79 -3.85
N LEU A 272 -2.02 -11.02 -2.85
CA LEU A 272 -0.65 -11.50 -3.04
C LEU A 272 -0.58 -13.00 -2.75
N PHE A 273 0.03 -13.74 -3.67
CA PHE A 273 0.25 -15.18 -3.55
C PHE A 273 1.71 -15.53 -3.82
N HIS A 274 2.12 -16.70 -3.36
CA HIS A 274 3.45 -17.21 -3.68
C HIS A 274 3.52 -17.62 -5.16
N PRO A 275 4.60 -17.25 -5.89
CA PRO A 275 4.71 -17.52 -7.33
C PRO A 275 4.63 -19.02 -7.68
N ASP A 276 5.15 -19.91 -6.82
CA ASP A 276 5.04 -21.35 -7.03
C ASP A 276 3.60 -21.86 -6.96
N GLU A 277 2.76 -21.17 -6.19
CA GLU A 277 1.34 -21.49 -6.12
C GLU A 277 0.61 -20.96 -7.36
N MET A 278 0.95 -19.73 -7.79
CA MET A 278 0.41 -19.12 -9.01
C MET A 278 0.77 -19.90 -10.29
N ALA A 279 1.91 -20.60 -10.29
CA ALA A 279 2.35 -21.42 -11.42
C ALA A 279 1.61 -22.76 -11.56
N ARG A 280 0.80 -23.15 -10.58
CA ARG A 280 0.05 -24.42 -10.64
C ARG A 280 -1.08 -24.34 -11.67
N PRO A 281 -1.35 -25.41 -12.44
CA PRO A 281 -2.43 -25.44 -13.43
C PRO A 281 -3.83 -25.27 -12.84
N ASP A 282 -4.02 -25.57 -11.56
CA ASP A 282 -5.27 -25.50 -10.81
C ASP A 282 -5.32 -24.30 -9.84
N PHE A 283 -4.40 -23.33 -10.02
CA PHE A 283 -4.41 -22.12 -9.23
C PHE A 283 -5.67 -21.30 -9.53
N ASP A 284 -6.43 -21.01 -8.50
CA ASP A 284 -7.60 -20.12 -8.54
C ASP A 284 -7.64 -19.26 -7.28
N PRO A 285 -7.51 -17.94 -7.38
CA PRO A 285 -7.59 -17.02 -6.26
C PRO A 285 -9.02 -16.57 -5.93
N SER A 286 -10.02 -16.96 -6.74
CA SER A 286 -11.37 -16.37 -6.70
C SER A 286 -12.06 -16.54 -5.34
N ASP A 287 -11.87 -17.65 -4.66
CA ASP A 287 -12.46 -17.93 -3.35
C ASP A 287 -12.00 -16.94 -2.26
N ALA A 288 -10.72 -16.58 -2.25
CA ALA A 288 -10.17 -15.57 -1.34
C ALA A 288 -10.60 -14.15 -1.76
N VAL A 289 -10.54 -13.85 -3.07
CA VAL A 289 -10.91 -12.53 -3.61
C VAL A 289 -12.38 -12.21 -3.35
N GLU A 290 -13.29 -13.15 -3.60
CA GLU A 290 -14.72 -12.97 -3.37
C GLU A 290 -15.06 -12.78 -1.89
N PHE A 291 -14.40 -13.53 -1.03
CA PHE A 291 -14.58 -13.39 0.42
C PHE A 291 -14.14 -12.00 0.90
N TRP A 292 -12.95 -11.56 0.52
CA TRP A 292 -12.45 -10.24 0.90
C TRP A 292 -13.23 -9.10 0.23
N ASP A 293 -13.66 -9.23 -1.04
CA ASP A 293 -14.50 -8.20 -1.68
C ASP A 293 -15.81 -7.99 -0.91
N MET A 294 -16.41 -9.07 -0.42
CA MET A 294 -17.61 -9.00 0.41
C MET A 294 -17.34 -8.26 1.74
N VAL A 295 -16.30 -8.66 2.49
CA VAL A 295 -15.91 -8.03 3.77
C VAL A 295 -15.56 -6.55 3.55
N ASN A 296 -14.72 -6.26 2.56
CA ASN A 296 -14.32 -4.89 2.22
C ASN A 296 -15.53 -3.98 1.94
N ARG A 297 -16.51 -4.45 1.17
CA ARG A 297 -17.73 -3.65 0.88
C ARG A 297 -18.58 -3.41 2.11
N GLN A 298 -18.58 -4.32 3.07
CA GLN A 298 -19.25 -4.12 4.36
C GLN A 298 -18.57 -2.99 5.12
N ASP A 299 -17.23 -2.96 5.19
CA ASP A 299 -16.44 -1.91 5.82
C ASP A 299 -16.62 -0.55 5.14
N TRP A 300 -16.50 -0.52 3.80
CA TRP A 300 -16.63 0.74 3.08
C TRP A 300 -18.00 1.39 3.32
N LYS A 301 -19.06 0.58 3.36
CA LYS A 301 -20.42 1.06 3.65
C LYS A 301 -20.53 1.70 5.04
N ILE A 302 -19.89 1.13 6.05
CA ILE A 302 -19.89 1.67 7.42
C ILE A 302 -19.01 2.93 7.47
N CYS A 303 -17.80 2.92 6.93
CA CYS A 303 -16.92 4.09 6.91
C CYS A 303 -17.55 5.29 6.18
N GLU A 304 -18.22 5.06 5.06
CA GLU A 304 -19.00 6.11 4.37
C GLU A 304 -20.16 6.64 5.20
N SER A 305 -20.81 5.78 5.98
CA SER A 305 -21.86 6.19 6.90
C SER A 305 -21.31 7.06 8.02
N VAL A 306 -20.18 6.67 8.61
CA VAL A 306 -19.44 7.45 9.63
C VAL A 306 -19.06 8.81 9.06
N GLN A 307 -18.47 8.86 7.85
CA GLN A 307 -18.10 10.12 7.19
C GLN A 307 -19.30 11.07 7.03
N ARG A 308 -20.44 10.55 6.59
CA ARG A 308 -21.68 11.35 6.49
C ARG A 308 -22.15 11.85 7.85
N GLY A 309 -22.10 10.99 8.88
CA GLY A 309 -22.49 11.34 10.26
C GLY A 309 -21.59 12.42 10.84
N MET A 310 -20.27 12.30 10.69
CA MET A 310 -19.29 13.30 11.14
C MET A 310 -19.43 14.66 10.44
N SER A 311 -19.97 14.68 9.23
CA SER A 311 -20.27 15.93 8.51
C SER A 311 -21.50 16.67 9.05
N SER A 312 -22.25 16.11 10.01
CA SER A 312 -23.40 16.76 10.63
C SER A 312 -22.96 17.91 11.53
N ARG A 313 -23.70 19.03 11.48
CA ARG A 313 -23.51 20.17 12.40
C ARG A 313 -23.72 19.80 13.89
N ARG A 314 -24.32 18.67 14.18
CA ARG A 314 -24.56 18.16 15.53
C ARG A 314 -23.45 17.25 16.04
N PHE A 315 -22.60 16.74 15.16
CA PHE A 315 -21.45 15.94 15.58
C PHE A 315 -20.37 16.85 16.16
N THR A 316 -20.02 16.64 17.41
CA THR A 316 -18.99 17.43 18.12
C THR A 316 -17.83 16.55 18.56
N THR A 317 -18.10 15.33 18.98
CA THR A 317 -17.10 14.35 19.42
C THR A 317 -17.69 12.93 19.40
N GLY A 318 -16.83 11.93 19.21
CA GLY A 318 -17.13 10.53 19.46
C GLY A 318 -16.53 10.04 20.78
N PHE A 319 -16.80 8.80 21.12
CA PHE A 319 -16.23 8.11 22.28
C PHE A 319 -15.72 6.75 21.84
N TYR A 320 -14.51 6.42 22.24
CA TYR A 320 -13.93 5.10 22.02
C TYR A 320 -14.23 4.20 23.22
N ALA A 321 -14.61 2.97 22.96
CA ALA A 321 -14.66 1.91 23.96
C ALA A 321 -13.23 1.42 24.27
N PRO A 322 -12.97 0.78 25.43
CA PRO A 322 -11.62 0.33 25.77
C PRO A 322 -10.97 -0.61 24.74
N MET A 323 -11.76 -1.38 23.99
CA MET A 323 -11.27 -2.29 22.95
C MET A 323 -10.88 -1.57 21.64
N GLU A 324 -11.15 -0.27 21.52
CA GLU A 324 -10.79 0.56 20.38
C GLU A 324 -9.48 1.34 20.62
N ASP A 325 -8.64 0.95 21.60
CA ASP A 325 -7.41 1.69 21.91
C ASP A 325 -6.45 1.75 20.70
N TYR A 326 -6.37 0.68 19.90
CA TYR A 326 -5.58 0.69 18.65
C TYR A 326 -6.10 1.66 17.59
N SER A 327 -7.38 2.00 17.59
CA SER A 327 -7.93 3.05 16.71
C SER A 327 -7.41 4.45 17.07
N MET A 328 -6.83 4.64 18.26
CA MET A 328 -6.16 5.88 18.65
C MET A 328 -4.74 6.00 18.06
N ASP A 329 -4.16 4.93 17.54
CA ASP A 329 -2.77 4.93 17.06
C ASP A 329 -2.56 5.87 15.89
N ILE A 330 -3.54 6.03 14.99
CA ILE A 330 -3.45 7.04 13.92
C ILE A 330 -3.30 8.46 14.47
N ARG A 331 -3.93 8.76 15.59
CA ARG A 331 -3.83 10.09 16.24
C ARG A 331 -2.48 10.25 16.91
N ARG A 332 -1.99 9.22 17.62
CA ARG A 332 -0.64 9.19 18.21
C ARG A 332 0.41 9.41 17.12
N TYR A 333 0.31 8.67 16.03
CA TYR A 333 1.20 8.83 14.87
C TYR A 333 1.19 10.25 14.29
N LEU A 334 0.01 10.87 14.13
CA LEU A 334 -0.11 12.23 13.60
C LEU A 334 0.41 13.29 14.59
N ASP A 335 0.19 13.09 15.90
CA ASP A 335 0.69 14.00 16.95
C ASP A 335 2.23 14.01 17.00
N GLU A 336 2.89 12.88 16.71
CA GLU A 336 4.35 12.78 16.62
C GLU A 336 4.94 13.52 15.41
N LEU A 337 4.16 13.75 14.36
CA LEU A 337 4.59 14.44 13.16
C LEU A 337 4.38 15.96 13.19
N MET A 338 3.60 16.48 14.15
CA MET A 338 3.26 17.90 14.27
C MET A 338 4.16 18.63 15.28
#